data_1a85f1d07de73fff8c41080aec0e535f
#
_entry.id   1a85f1d07de73fff8c41080aec0e535f
#
_cell.length_a   1.000
_cell.length_b   1.000
_cell.length_c   1.000
_cell.angle_alpha   90.00
_cell.angle_beta   90.00
_cell.angle_gamma   90.00
#
_symmetry.space_group_name_H-M   'P 1'
#
loop_
_entity.id
_entity.type
_entity.pdbx_description
1 polymer ?
#
loop_
_entity_poly.entity_id
_entity_poly.type
_entity_poly.pdbx_seq_one_letter_code
_entity_poly.pdbx_strand_id
1 'polypeptide(L)'
;MFDLFKAMLGSKSALVSPENALPGRSTPMPCKERHVVLGTALNAPLSTSQQEALFACGCFWGAEKGFWRLPGVISTAVGYAGGYTPNPTYEEVCSGATAHTEVVRVVWDVNAIDFSDLLKLFWECHDPTQGMAQGNDSGTQYRSAIYVNDPALLQQAEASRDRYQELLSQAGRGAITTEIATNKPFYFAEIGRAHV
;
A
#
# COMPACT_ATOMS: atom_id res chain seq x y z
N MET A 1 -24.17 11.11 -26.09
CA MET A 1 -22.82 10.50 -26.25
C MET A 1 -21.89 10.79 -25.08
N PHE A 2 -22.03 11.92 -24.38
CA PHE A 2 -21.22 12.25 -23.18
C PHE A 2 -21.66 11.48 -21.90
N ASP A 3 -22.91 11.05 -21.78
CA ASP A 3 -23.38 10.32 -20.61
C ASP A 3 -22.99 8.84 -20.55
N LEU A 4 -22.75 8.20 -21.71
CA LEU A 4 -22.27 6.82 -21.75
C LEU A 4 -20.80 6.69 -21.29
N PHE A 5 -19.98 7.73 -21.54
CA PHE A 5 -18.57 7.76 -21.10
C PHE A 5 -18.46 7.98 -19.58
N LYS A 6 -19.38 8.74 -18.99
CA LYS A 6 -19.47 8.93 -17.52
C LYS A 6 -19.96 7.68 -16.80
N ALA A 7 -20.81 6.87 -17.43
CA ALA A 7 -21.27 5.60 -16.86
C ALA A 7 -20.24 4.47 -16.95
N MET A 8 -19.26 4.56 -17.89
CA MET A 8 -18.12 3.61 -17.99
C MET A 8 -16.96 3.93 -17.03
N LEU A 9 -16.85 5.18 -16.56
CA LEU A 9 -15.97 5.55 -15.46
C LEU A 9 -16.75 5.29 -14.17
N GLY A 10 -16.69 4.04 -13.70
CA GLY A 10 -17.21 3.66 -12.38
C GLY A 10 -16.79 4.69 -11.33
N SER A 11 -17.64 4.99 -10.37
CA SER A 11 -17.32 5.93 -9.28
C SER A 11 -15.91 5.61 -8.75
N LYS A 12 -15.00 6.59 -8.77
CA LYS A 12 -13.62 6.44 -8.22
C LYS A 12 -13.59 5.96 -6.76
N SER A 13 -14.74 5.92 -6.12
CA SER A 13 -14.96 5.44 -4.75
C SER A 13 -15.47 3.99 -4.64
N ALA A 14 -15.60 3.28 -5.75
CA ALA A 14 -15.99 1.87 -5.77
C ALA A 14 -14.92 1.03 -6.51
N LEU A 15 -14.59 -0.15 -5.96
CA LEU A 15 -13.67 -1.07 -6.62
C LEU A 15 -14.28 -1.58 -7.92
N VAL A 16 -13.51 -1.52 -9.00
CA VAL A 16 -13.87 -2.17 -10.26
C VAL A 16 -13.87 -3.69 -10.05
N SER A 17 -14.77 -4.41 -10.73
CA SER A 17 -14.76 -5.87 -10.71
C SER A 17 -13.64 -6.43 -11.61
N PRO A 18 -13.19 -7.69 -11.38
CA PRO A 18 -12.10 -8.29 -12.15
C PRO A 18 -12.31 -8.25 -13.67
N GLU A 19 -13.54 -8.51 -14.12
CA GLU A 19 -13.93 -8.55 -15.53
C GLU A 19 -13.93 -7.16 -16.20
N ASN A 20 -14.02 -6.09 -15.41
CA ASN A 20 -14.04 -4.71 -15.90
C ASN A 20 -12.72 -3.97 -15.64
N ALA A 21 -11.74 -4.65 -14.99
CA ALA A 21 -10.43 -4.06 -14.76
C ALA A 21 -9.63 -3.91 -16.06
N LEU A 22 -8.74 -2.91 -16.09
CA LEU A 22 -7.84 -2.72 -17.24
C LEU A 22 -6.94 -3.95 -17.41
N PRO A 23 -6.64 -4.34 -18.68
CA PRO A 23 -5.88 -5.56 -18.96
C PRO A 23 -4.41 -5.48 -18.52
N GLY A 24 -3.87 -4.28 -18.35
CA GLY A 24 -2.47 -4.06 -17.98
C GLY A 24 -1.48 -4.56 -19.03
N ARG A 25 -0.29 -4.97 -18.60
CA ARG A 25 0.81 -5.42 -19.46
C ARG A 25 1.67 -6.48 -18.80
N SER A 26 2.37 -7.28 -19.61
CA SER A 26 3.32 -8.31 -19.15
C SER A 26 4.69 -7.72 -18.77
N THR A 27 5.06 -6.57 -19.34
CA THR A 27 6.36 -5.93 -19.09
C THR A 27 6.30 -5.15 -17.78
N PRO A 28 7.20 -5.44 -16.82
CA PRO A 28 7.32 -4.66 -15.60
C PRO A 28 7.65 -3.18 -15.87
N MET A 29 7.15 -2.31 -15.02
CA MET A 29 7.50 -0.89 -15.07
C MET A 29 8.98 -0.69 -14.75
N PRO A 30 9.68 0.23 -15.44
CA PRO A 30 11.05 0.56 -15.10
C PRO A 30 11.14 1.10 -13.68
N CYS A 31 12.04 0.56 -12.87
CA CYS A 31 12.35 1.09 -11.55
C CYS A 31 13.87 1.27 -11.41
N LYS A 32 14.30 2.13 -10.49
CA LYS A 32 15.74 2.26 -10.17
C LYS A 32 16.22 0.99 -9.49
N GLU A 33 17.50 0.71 -9.66
CA GLU A 33 18.14 -0.44 -9.02
C GLU A 33 18.30 -0.25 -7.50
N ARG A 34 18.46 1.01 -7.07
CA ARG A 34 18.78 1.35 -5.67
C ARG A 34 17.86 2.43 -5.12
N HIS A 35 17.57 2.28 -3.83
CA HIS A 35 16.89 3.28 -3.02
C HIS A 35 17.75 4.54 -2.90
N VAL A 36 17.22 5.70 -3.31
CA VAL A 36 18.00 6.95 -3.40
C VAL A 36 18.51 7.44 -2.04
N VAL A 37 17.73 7.21 -0.97
CA VAL A 37 18.10 7.66 0.39
C VAL A 37 18.92 6.61 1.13
N LEU A 38 18.51 5.34 1.11
CA LEU A 38 19.17 4.25 1.87
C LEU A 38 20.32 3.58 1.10
N GLY A 39 20.41 3.77 -0.22
CA GLY A 39 21.44 3.18 -1.06
C GLY A 39 21.31 1.66 -1.28
N THR A 40 20.29 1.02 -0.70
CA THR A 40 20.05 -0.43 -0.78
C THR A 40 19.41 -0.83 -2.11
N ALA A 41 19.64 -2.07 -2.53
CA ALA A 41 19.03 -2.59 -3.76
C ALA A 41 17.52 -2.80 -3.56
N LEU A 42 16.71 -2.33 -4.52
CA LEU A 42 15.24 -2.43 -4.44
C LEU A 42 14.72 -3.84 -4.79
N ASN A 43 15.45 -4.57 -5.64
CA ASN A 43 15.06 -5.90 -6.14
C ASN A 43 15.90 -7.03 -5.53
N ALA A 44 16.64 -6.80 -4.45
CA ALA A 44 17.40 -7.85 -3.81
C ALA A 44 16.47 -8.91 -3.21
N PRO A 45 16.79 -10.21 -3.34
CA PRO A 45 16.08 -11.25 -2.60
C PRO A 45 16.25 -11.02 -1.09
N LEU A 46 15.23 -11.35 -0.33
CA LEU A 46 15.28 -11.23 1.13
C LEU A 46 16.29 -12.22 1.71
N SER A 47 17.10 -11.75 2.67
CA SER A 47 17.92 -12.64 3.49
C SER A 47 17.07 -13.32 4.58
N THR A 48 17.64 -14.29 5.28
CA THR A 48 16.96 -15.03 6.35
C THR A 48 16.57 -14.16 7.56
N SER A 49 17.23 -13.01 7.74
CA SER A 49 16.91 -12.03 8.79
C SER A 49 15.98 -10.92 8.31
N GLN A 50 15.50 -10.98 7.09
CA GLN A 50 14.66 -9.93 6.51
C GLN A 50 13.24 -10.42 6.28
N GLN A 51 12.29 -9.54 6.54
CA GLN A 51 10.88 -9.70 6.19
C GLN A 51 10.40 -8.49 5.40
N GLU A 52 9.25 -8.63 4.76
CA GLU A 52 8.61 -7.57 4.02
C GLU A 52 7.10 -7.50 4.27
N ALA A 53 6.54 -6.30 4.14
CA ALA A 53 5.12 -6.03 4.12
C ALA A 53 4.80 -4.86 3.19
N LEU A 54 3.56 -4.77 2.75
CA LEU A 54 3.04 -3.66 1.97
C LEU A 54 2.05 -2.86 2.83
N PHE A 55 2.25 -1.55 2.90
CA PHE A 55 1.42 -0.63 3.69
C PHE A 55 0.78 0.42 2.79
N ALA A 56 -0.54 0.52 2.79
CA ALA A 56 -1.32 1.54 2.09
C ALA A 56 -1.86 2.55 3.10
N CYS A 57 -1.38 3.78 3.04
CA CYS A 57 -1.71 4.87 3.96
C CYS A 57 -2.20 6.13 3.22
N GLY A 58 -2.92 5.98 2.10
CA GLY A 58 -3.19 7.08 1.18
C GLY A 58 -2.03 7.31 0.21
N CYS A 59 -1.76 8.57 -0.15
CA CYS A 59 -0.66 8.91 -1.04
C CYS A 59 0.68 8.36 -0.54
N PHE A 60 1.29 7.45 -1.32
CA PHE A 60 2.51 6.71 -0.92
C PHE A 60 3.75 7.59 -0.75
N TRP A 61 3.78 8.78 -1.36
CA TRP A 61 4.92 9.70 -1.22
C TRP A 61 5.09 10.23 0.21
N GLY A 62 3.99 10.45 0.90
CA GLY A 62 4.02 10.85 2.31
C GLY A 62 4.38 9.70 3.23
N ALA A 63 3.74 8.56 3.03
CA ALA A 63 3.91 7.37 3.84
C ALA A 63 5.33 6.78 3.77
N GLU A 64 5.92 6.68 2.57
CA GLU A 64 7.24 6.09 2.36
C GLU A 64 8.32 6.74 3.23
N LYS A 65 8.28 8.08 3.35
CA LYS A 65 9.23 8.84 4.17
C LYS A 65 9.18 8.48 5.66
N GLY A 66 8.01 8.11 6.16
CA GLY A 66 7.87 7.65 7.55
C GLY A 66 8.61 6.33 7.76
N PHE A 67 8.42 5.37 6.86
CA PHE A 67 9.01 4.03 6.98
C PHE A 67 10.53 4.01 6.83
N TRP A 68 11.13 4.66 5.81
CA TRP A 68 12.58 4.61 5.64
C TRP A 68 13.39 5.28 6.75
N ARG A 69 12.74 6.05 7.62
CA ARG A 69 13.38 6.70 8.77
C ARG A 69 13.46 5.82 10.01
N LEU A 70 12.72 4.71 10.03
CA LEU A 70 12.74 3.80 11.16
C LEU A 70 14.07 3.02 11.18
N PRO A 71 14.82 3.05 12.29
CA PRO A 71 16.00 2.22 12.43
C PRO A 71 15.64 0.74 12.27
N GLY A 72 16.39 0.00 11.46
CA GLY A 72 16.11 -1.41 11.15
C GLY A 72 15.35 -1.61 9.84
N VAL A 73 14.77 -0.56 9.24
CA VAL A 73 14.25 -0.63 7.86
C VAL A 73 15.44 -0.62 6.89
N ILE A 74 15.49 -1.65 6.06
CA ILE A 74 16.58 -1.88 5.09
C ILE A 74 16.28 -1.18 3.76
N SER A 75 15.04 -1.27 3.29
CA SER A 75 14.62 -0.69 2.01
C SER A 75 13.14 -0.38 2.02
N THR A 76 12.75 0.63 1.24
CA THR A 76 11.36 0.89 0.90
C THR A 76 11.21 1.05 -0.61
N ALA A 77 10.01 0.81 -1.12
CA ALA A 77 9.65 1.12 -2.50
C ALA A 77 8.17 1.44 -2.58
N VAL A 78 7.81 2.39 -3.43
CA VAL A 78 6.41 2.68 -3.71
C VAL A 78 5.92 1.89 -4.91
N GLY A 79 4.66 1.53 -4.89
CA GLY A 79 4.05 0.74 -5.93
C GLY A 79 2.56 0.53 -5.71
N TYR A 80 2.03 -0.49 -6.36
CA TYR A 80 0.61 -0.81 -6.41
C TYR A 80 0.37 -2.25 -6.02
N ALA A 81 -0.69 -2.50 -5.25
CA ALA A 81 -1.09 -3.85 -4.84
C ALA A 81 -2.61 -3.92 -4.60
N GLY A 82 -3.12 -5.14 -4.41
CA GLY A 82 -4.52 -5.39 -4.06
C GLY A 82 -5.51 -5.35 -5.23
N GLY A 83 -5.08 -4.93 -6.42
CA GLY A 83 -5.90 -4.88 -7.63
C GLY A 83 -5.71 -6.06 -8.58
N TYR A 84 -6.24 -5.91 -9.80
CA TYR A 84 -6.29 -6.97 -10.82
C TYR A 84 -5.36 -6.73 -12.00
N THR A 85 -5.05 -5.47 -12.32
CA THR A 85 -4.28 -5.05 -13.49
C THR A 85 -2.80 -5.32 -13.29
N PRO A 86 -2.15 -6.20 -14.08
CA PRO A 86 -0.72 -6.42 -13.97
C PRO A 86 0.10 -5.23 -14.49
N ASN A 87 1.16 -4.88 -13.77
CA ASN A 87 2.10 -3.80 -14.10
C ASN A 87 1.41 -2.48 -14.51
N PRO A 88 0.50 -1.92 -13.67
CA PRO A 88 -0.25 -0.74 -14.05
C PRO A 88 0.66 0.50 -14.07
N THR A 89 0.29 1.50 -14.88
CA THR A 89 0.85 2.85 -14.79
C THR A 89 0.14 3.65 -13.70
N TYR A 90 0.77 4.74 -13.28
CA TYR A 90 0.16 5.70 -12.34
C TYR A 90 -1.19 6.23 -12.85
N GLU A 91 -1.27 6.60 -14.12
CA GLU A 91 -2.50 7.11 -14.72
C GLU A 91 -3.62 6.05 -14.69
N GLU A 92 -3.29 4.79 -14.99
CA GLU A 92 -4.25 3.69 -14.92
C GLU A 92 -4.76 3.49 -13.48
N VAL A 93 -3.89 3.56 -12.47
CA VAL A 93 -4.29 3.47 -11.06
C VAL A 93 -5.17 4.66 -10.66
N CYS A 94 -4.79 5.88 -11.05
CA CYS A 94 -5.58 7.09 -10.79
C CYS A 94 -6.96 7.10 -11.48
N SER A 95 -7.13 6.31 -12.53
CA SER A 95 -8.45 6.15 -13.16
C SER A 95 -9.46 5.40 -12.29
N GLY A 96 -8.99 4.61 -11.30
CA GLY A 96 -9.80 3.70 -10.48
C GLY A 96 -10.11 2.36 -11.17
N ALA A 97 -9.71 2.18 -12.43
CA ALA A 97 -10.04 0.99 -13.23
C ALA A 97 -9.07 -0.19 -13.07
N THR A 98 -8.17 -0.14 -12.10
CA THR A 98 -7.22 -1.22 -11.79
C THR A 98 -7.54 -1.99 -10.51
N ALA A 99 -8.38 -1.43 -9.66
CA ALA A 99 -8.63 -1.85 -8.27
C ALA A 99 -7.39 -1.84 -7.37
N HIS A 100 -6.25 -1.34 -7.81
CA HIS A 100 -5.06 -1.21 -6.98
C HIS A 100 -5.18 -0.10 -5.93
N THR A 101 -4.47 -0.27 -4.80
CA THR A 101 -4.13 0.82 -3.89
C THR A 101 -2.66 1.17 -4.00
N GLU A 102 -2.33 2.42 -3.72
CA GLU A 102 -0.95 2.87 -3.54
C GLU A 102 -0.38 2.25 -2.27
N VAL A 103 0.78 1.61 -2.39
CA VAL A 103 1.43 0.94 -1.26
C VAL A 103 2.89 1.33 -1.15
N VAL A 104 3.39 1.29 0.08
CA VAL A 104 4.82 1.27 0.39
C VAL A 104 5.22 -0.17 0.72
N ARG A 105 6.10 -0.76 -0.09
CA ARG A 105 6.80 -1.98 0.25
C ARG A 105 7.89 -1.64 1.25
N VAL A 106 7.91 -2.28 2.40
CA VAL A 106 8.89 -2.09 3.46
C VAL A 106 9.61 -3.40 3.70
N VAL A 107 10.94 -3.38 3.62
CA VAL A 107 11.82 -4.50 3.98
C VAL A 107 12.58 -4.11 5.23
N TRP A 108 12.58 -4.96 6.26
CA TRP A 108 13.27 -4.70 7.53
C TRP A 108 14.08 -5.91 8.02
N ASP A 109 15.04 -5.65 8.92
CA ASP A 109 15.79 -6.66 9.65
C ASP A 109 15.06 -7.01 10.94
N VAL A 110 14.62 -8.26 11.08
CA VAL A 110 13.88 -8.75 12.25
C VAL A 110 14.68 -8.74 13.54
N ASN A 111 16.02 -8.60 13.45
CA ASN A 111 16.88 -8.46 14.62
C ASN A 111 17.02 -6.99 15.08
N ALA A 112 16.56 -6.03 14.29
CA ALA A 112 16.75 -4.61 14.55
C ALA A 112 15.45 -3.86 14.84
N ILE A 113 14.31 -4.31 14.29
CA ILE A 113 13.01 -3.69 14.48
C ILE A 113 11.90 -4.74 14.43
N ASP A 114 10.92 -4.63 15.31
CA ASP A 114 9.75 -5.51 15.33
C ASP A 114 8.68 -5.06 14.33
N PHE A 115 7.90 -6.00 13.82
CA PHE A 115 6.74 -5.69 12.97
C PHE A 115 5.71 -4.80 13.69
N SER A 116 5.60 -4.91 15.01
CA SER A 116 4.74 -4.05 15.83
C SER A 116 5.11 -2.57 15.75
N ASP A 117 6.39 -2.23 15.55
CA ASP A 117 6.82 -0.83 15.38
C ASP A 117 6.39 -0.27 14.03
N LEU A 118 6.44 -1.11 12.98
CA LEU A 118 5.93 -0.76 11.64
C LEU A 118 4.40 -0.58 11.67
N LEU A 119 3.69 -1.46 12.36
CA LEU A 119 2.24 -1.36 12.55
C LEU A 119 1.87 -0.10 13.34
N LYS A 120 2.64 0.26 14.37
CA LYS A 120 2.44 1.49 15.11
C LYS A 120 2.52 2.71 14.20
N LEU A 121 3.59 2.82 13.40
CA LEU A 121 3.71 3.91 12.43
C LEU A 121 2.53 3.91 11.46
N PHE A 122 2.13 2.74 10.95
CA PHE A 122 0.99 2.61 10.02
C PHE A 122 -0.29 3.20 10.62
N TRP A 123 -0.67 2.80 11.82
CA TRP A 123 -1.90 3.27 12.48
C TRP A 123 -1.87 4.75 12.83
N GLU A 124 -0.68 5.31 13.12
CA GLU A 124 -0.51 6.70 13.55
C GLU A 124 -0.32 7.69 12.40
N CYS A 125 0.11 7.24 11.21
CA CYS A 125 0.44 8.13 10.11
C CYS A 125 -0.73 8.50 9.20
N HIS A 126 -1.91 7.86 9.34
CA HIS A 126 -3.09 8.12 8.53
C HIS A 126 -4.38 7.84 9.32
N ASP A 127 -5.53 8.19 8.75
CA ASP A 127 -6.84 7.86 9.32
C ASP A 127 -7.39 6.58 8.65
N PRO A 128 -7.39 5.42 9.34
CA PRO A 128 -7.82 4.15 8.76
C PRO A 128 -9.34 3.99 8.64
N THR A 129 -10.13 5.02 8.95
CA THR A 129 -11.61 4.96 8.94
C THR A 129 -12.25 5.58 7.70
N GLN A 130 -11.46 6.09 6.75
CA GLN A 130 -11.97 6.93 5.64
C GLN A 130 -12.44 6.14 4.40
N GLY A 131 -12.39 4.81 4.43
CA GLY A 131 -12.82 4.00 3.29
C GLY A 131 -11.94 4.23 2.05
N MET A 132 -12.55 4.60 0.94
CA MET A 132 -11.84 4.84 -0.34
C MET A 132 -11.30 6.28 -0.44
N ALA A 133 -10.69 6.77 0.63
CA ALA A 133 -10.12 8.10 0.70
C ALA A 133 -9.04 8.20 1.79
N GLN A 134 -8.19 9.23 1.73
CA GLN A 134 -7.31 9.62 2.82
C GLN A 134 -7.08 11.13 2.79
N GLY A 135 -7.46 11.82 3.87
CA GLY A 135 -7.39 13.28 3.94
C GLY A 135 -8.26 13.92 2.85
N ASN A 136 -7.64 14.71 1.97
CA ASN A 136 -8.32 15.35 0.85
C ASN A 136 -8.30 14.49 -0.44
N ASP A 137 -7.58 13.37 -0.44
CA ASP A 137 -7.46 12.49 -1.60
C ASP A 137 -8.62 11.49 -1.61
N SER A 138 -9.37 11.44 -2.71
CA SER A 138 -10.51 10.55 -2.88
C SER A 138 -10.30 9.60 -4.05
N GLY A 139 -10.51 8.30 -3.81
CA GLY A 139 -10.36 7.24 -4.80
C GLY A 139 -9.92 5.91 -4.16
N THR A 140 -10.20 4.81 -4.84
CA THR A 140 -9.87 3.45 -4.38
C THR A 140 -8.36 3.26 -4.18
N GLN A 141 -7.53 4.03 -4.89
CA GLN A 141 -6.06 4.00 -4.77
C GLN A 141 -5.54 4.55 -3.43
N TYR A 142 -6.35 5.29 -2.69
CA TYR A 142 -5.97 5.86 -1.40
C TYR A 142 -6.52 5.12 -0.19
N ARG A 143 -7.17 3.94 -0.42
CA ARG A 143 -7.69 3.13 0.68
C ARG A 143 -6.59 2.59 1.57
N SER A 144 -6.90 2.40 2.82
CA SER A 144 -6.02 1.80 3.82
C SER A 144 -5.89 0.29 3.61
N ALA A 145 -4.66 -0.24 3.61
CA ALA A 145 -4.44 -1.69 3.55
C ALA A 145 -3.09 -2.12 4.15
N ILE A 146 -3.02 -3.38 4.59
CA ILE A 146 -1.80 -4.09 4.97
C ILE A 146 -1.78 -5.43 4.23
N TYR A 147 -0.73 -5.69 3.46
CA TYR A 147 -0.55 -6.98 2.80
C TYR A 147 0.75 -7.63 3.24
N VAL A 148 0.67 -8.88 3.64
CA VAL A 148 1.79 -9.70 4.11
C VAL A 148 1.71 -11.09 3.48
N ASN A 149 2.83 -11.84 3.46
CA ASN A 149 2.84 -13.21 2.95
C ASN A 149 3.00 -14.25 4.06
N ASP A 150 3.47 -13.82 5.24
CA ASP A 150 3.65 -14.68 6.41
C ASP A 150 2.36 -14.70 7.25
N PRO A 151 1.78 -15.89 7.53
CA PRO A 151 0.60 -16.02 8.39
C PRO A 151 0.78 -15.45 9.80
N ALA A 152 2.00 -15.49 10.35
CA ALA A 152 2.29 -14.90 11.66
C ALA A 152 2.19 -13.37 11.63
N LEU A 153 2.65 -12.73 10.55
CA LEU A 153 2.49 -11.28 10.34
C LEU A 153 1.03 -10.92 10.11
N LEU A 154 0.27 -11.76 9.40
CA LEU A 154 -1.17 -11.55 9.21
C LEU A 154 -1.89 -11.49 10.57
N GLN A 155 -1.67 -12.47 11.42
CA GLN A 155 -2.26 -12.53 12.76
C GLN A 155 -1.87 -11.31 13.61
N GLN A 156 -0.61 -10.86 13.54
CA GLN A 156 -0.15 -9.66 14.24
C GLN A 156 -0.86 -8.40 13.73
N ALA A 157 -1.01 -8.26 12.41
CA ALA A 157 -1.71 -7.12 11.80
C ALA A 157 -3.18 -7.07 12.23
N GLU A 158 -3.88 -8.21 12.20
CA GLU A 158 -5.27 -8.32 12.65
C GLU A 158 -5.42 -7.99 14.13
N ALA A 159 -4.57 -8.55 15.00
CA ALA A 159 -4.60 -8.26 16.43
C ALA A 159 -4.28 -6.79 16.74
N SER A 160 -3.40 -6.15 15.96
CA SER A 160 -3.10 -4.73 16.11
C SER A 160 -4.27 -3.84 15.68
N ARG A 161 -4.97 -4.22 14.58
CA ARG A 161 -6.21 -3.56 14.14
C ARG A 161 -7.25 -3.57 15.24
N ASP A 162 -7.48 -4.72 15.85
CA ASP A 162 -8.51 -4.88 16.87
C ASP A 162 -8.21 -4.01 18.09
N ARG A 163 -6.96 -3.97 18.54
CA ARG A 163 -6.53 -3.06 19.63
C ARG A 163 -6.66 -1.59 19.26
N TYR A 164 -6.29 -1.22 18.02
CA TYR A 164 -6.41 0.17 17.58
C TYR A 164 -7.87 0.58 17.41
N GLN A 165 -8.74 -0.34 16.98
CA GLN A 165 -10.19 -0.11 16.93
C GLN A 165 -10.79 0.17 18.30
N GLU A 166 -10.33 -0.51 19.36
CA GLU A 166 -10.78 -0.22 20.73
C GLU A 166 -10.44 1.22 21.13
N LEU A 167 -9.23 1.70 20.83
CA LEU A 167 -8.82 3.07 21.10
C LEU A 167 -9.65 4.09 20.31
N LEU A 168 -9.89 3.82 19.02
CA LEU A 168 -10.72 4.69 18.17
C LEU A 168 -12.17 4.75 18.68
N SER A 169 -12.72 3.62 19.12
CA SER A 169 -14.07 3.56 19.67
C SER A 169 -14.20 4.36 20.98
N GLN A 170 -13.20 4.27 21.86
CA GLN A 170 -13.13 5.07 23.09
C GLN A 170 -13.01 6.57 22.80
N ALA A 171 -12.35 6.93 21.69
CA ALA A 171 -12.22 8.31 21.20
C ALA A 171 -13.43 8.79 20.36
N GLY A 172 -14.49 7.97 20.22
CA GLY A 172 -15.68 8.31 19.44
C GLY A 172 -15.44 8.37 17.93
N ARG A 173 -14.41 7.64 17.44
CA ARG A 173 -14.08 7.55 16.00
C ARG A 173 -14.80 6.40 15.32
N GLY A 174 -14.82 6.41 13.97
CA GLY A 174 -15.45 5.41 13.14
C GLY A 174 -14.77 4.04 13.17
N ALA A 175 -15.36 3.09 12.47
CA ALA A 175 -14.79 1.76 12.27
C ALA A 175 -13.61 1.80 11.31
N ILE A 176 -12.58 1.00 11.59
CA ILE A 176 -11.44 0.78 10.68
C ILE A 176 -11.93 0.10 9.41
N THR A 177 -11.51 0.66 8.27
CA THR A 177 -11.82 0.13 6.92
C THR A 177 -10.59 -0.51 6.25
N THR A 178 -9.49 -0.65 6.97
CA THR A 178 -8.23 -1.22 6.46
C THR A 178 -8.42 -2.64 5.97
N GLU A 179 -8.08 -2.89 4.71
CA GLU A 179 -7.98 -4.24 4.15
C GLU A 179 -6.71 -4.92 4.69
N ILE A 180 -6.83 -6.13 5.26
CA ILE A 180 -5.68 -6.93 5.71
C ILE A 180 -5.76 -8.27 4.96
N ALA A 181 -4.73 -8.61 4.17
CA ALA A 181 -4.76 -9.79 3.33
C ALA A 181 -3.35 -10.35 3.05
N THR A 182 -3.31 -11.55 2.48
CA THR A 182 -2.07 -12.22 2.04
C THR A 182 -2.01 -12.31 0.52
N ASN A 183 -0.80 -12.64 0.01
CA ASN A 183 -0.57 -13.02 -1.39
C ASN A 183 -1.04 -11.98 -2.42
N LYS A 184 -0.85 -10.71 -2.11
CA LYS A 184 -1.12 -9.63 -3.08
C LYS A 184 0.15 -9.31 -3.86
N PRO A 185 0.15 -9.45 -5.19
CA PRO A 185 1.28 -9.04 -6.02
C PRO A 185 1.61 -7.56 -5.85
N PHE A 186 2.91 -7.26 -5.79
CA PHE A 186 3.42 -5.89 -5.78
C PHE A 186 3.95 -5.51 -7.16
N TYR A 187 3.55 -4.35 -7.64
CA TYR A 187 4.03 -3.75 -8.89
C TYR A 187 4.70 -2.42 -8.57
N PHE A 188 5.96 -2.23 -9.00
CA PHE A 188 6.67 -0.97 -8.80
C PHE A 188 5.96 0.19 -9.48
N ALA A 189 5.87 1.33 -8.81
CA ALA A 189 5.48 2.58 -9.46
C ALA A 189 6.68 3.18 -10.21
N GLU A 190 6.41 3.74 -11.40
CA GLU A 190 7.39 4.45 -12.21
C GLU A 190 7.82 5.81 -11.61
N ILE A 191 7.09 6.30 -10.62
CA ILE A 191 7.20 7.66 -10.04
C ILE A 191 7.35 7.65 -8.51
N GLY A 192 8.32 6.99 -7.95
CA GLY A 192 8.57 7.03 -6.50
C GLY A 192 9.46 8.20 -6.06
N ARG A 193 9.24 8.79 -4.85
CA ARG A 193 10.16 9.78 -4.28
C ARG A 193 11.55 9.22 -3.98
N ALA A 194 11.63 7.95 -3.59
CA ALA A 194 12.91 7.26 -3.41
C ALA A 194 13.58 6.90 -4.75
N HIS A 195 12.91 7.21 -5.87
CA HIS A 195 13.34 6.90 -7.21
C HIS A 195 13.74 8.16 -8.01
N VAL A 196 13.52 9.38 -7.48
CA VAL A 196 13.76 10.66 -8.19
C VAL A 196 15.01 11.36 -7.73
#